data_777b536e4adb3f395afd9e3fe79e685f
#
_entry.id   777b536e4adb3f395afd9e3fe79e685f
#
_cell.length_a   1.000
_cell.length_b   1.000
_cell.length_c   1.000
_cell.angle_alpha   90.00
_cell.angle_beta   90.00
_cell.angle_gamma   90.00
#
_symmetry.space_group_name_H-M   'P 1'
#
loop_
_entity.id
_entity.type
_entity.pdbx_description
1 polymer ?
#
loop_
_entity_poly.entity_id
_entity_poly.type
_entity_poly.pdbx_seq_one_letter_code
_entity_poly.pdbx_strand_id
1 'polypeptide(L)' 'MFLEKLKSLHDQFKETEKKLGDPSVVNNQDEYRELTKQHSYLMPISEKYHEYSKL' A
#
# COMPACT_ATOMS: atom_id res chain seq x y z
N MET A 1 -17.81 7.80 1.68
CA MET A 1 -17.45 8.96 0.90
C MET A 1 -16.09 8.78 0.22
N PHE A 2 -15.81 9.62 -0.74
CA PHE A 2 -14.61 9.47 -1.58
C PHE A 2 -13.30 9.48 -0.78
N LEU A 3 -13.18 10.44 0.14
CA LEU A 3 -11.96 10.57 0.94
C LEU A 3 -11.77 9.41 1.90
N GLU A 4 -12.85 8.88 2.43
CA GLU A 4 -12.76 7.72 3.33
C GLU A 4 -12.25 6.49 2.59
N LYS A 5 -12.69 6.32 1.35
CA LYS A 5 -12.25 5.21 0.53
C LYS A 5 -10.76 5.35 0.20
N LEU A 6 -10.34 6.55 -0.12
CA LEU A 6 -8.92 6.81 -0.39
C LEU A 6 -8.07 6.57 0.84
N LYS A 7 -8.56 6.98 2.00
CA LYS A 7 -7.85 6.77 3.25
C LYS A 7 -7.68 5.28 3.53
N SER A 8 -8.73 4.50 3.30
CA SER A 8 -8.67 3.05 3.49
C SER A 8 -7.62 2.42 2.58
N LEU A 9 -7.59 2.83 1.32
CA LEU A 9 -6.61 2.34 0.37
C LEU A 9 -5.20 2.77 0.73
N HIS A 10 -5.06 3.99 1.24
CA HIS A 10 -3.76 4.49 1.70
C HIS A 10 -3.26 3.68 2.90
N ASP A 11 -4.17 3.34 3.82
CA ASP A 11 -3.83 2.50 4.97
C ASP A 11 -3.37 1.12 4.52
N GLN A 12 -4.05 0.55 3.52
CA GLN A 12 -3.65 -0.72 2.95
C GLN A 12 -2.26 -0.65 2.31
N PHE A 13 -1.98 0.47 1.66
CA PHE A 13 -0.67 0.70 1.07
C PHE A 13 0.42 0.69 2.13
N LYS A 14 0.19 1.39 3.23
CA LYS A 14 1.16 1.42 4.34
C LYS A 14 1.34 0.06 4.96
N GLU A 15 0.26 -0.68 5.13
CA GLU A 15 0.32 -2.05 5.65
C GLU A 15 1.15 -2.94 4.75
N THR A 16 0.89 -2.86 3.45
CA THR A 16 1.62 -3.64 2.46
C THR A 16 3.11 -3.28 2.46
N GLU A 17 3.40 -1.98 2.55
CA GLU A 17 4.78 -1.51 2.60
C GLU A 17 5.49 -2.05 3.83
N LYS A 18 4.80 -2.05 4.96
CA LYS A 18 5.35 -2.58 6.21
C LYS A 18 5.65 -4.06 6.09
N LYS A 19 4.74 -4.82 5.46
CA LYS A 19 4.93 -6.26 5.27
C LYS A 19 6.09 -6.55 4.34
N LEU A 20 6.30 -5.70 3.34
CA LEU A 20 7.42 -5.88 2.42
C LEU A 20 8.77 -5.77 3.12
N GLY A 21 8.82 -5.10 4.27
CA GLY A 21 10.02 -5.01 5.07
C GLY A 21 10.16 -6.11 6.12
N ASP A 22 9.16 -7.00 6.22
CA ASP A 22 9.15 -8.07 7.20
C ASP A 22 9.99 -9.25 6.69
N PRO A 23 10.99 -9.71 7.48
CA PRO A 23 11.82 -10.85 7.07
C PRO A 23 11.01 -12.12 6.77
N SER A 24 9.92 -12.33 7.49
CA SER A 24 9.06 -13.49 7.25
C SER A 24 8.45 -13.45 5.86
N VAL A 25 8.06 -12.27 5.42
CA VAL A 25 7.47 -12.08 4.10
C VAL A 25 8.55 -12.18 3.03
N VAL A 26 9.71 -11.59 3.27
CA VAL A 26 10.82 -11.61 2.30
C VAL A 26 11.27 -13.04 2.02
N ASN A 27 11.21 -13.90 3.03
CA ASN A 27 11.58 -15.30 2.88
C ASN A 27 10.54 -16.11 2.13
N ASN A 28 9.32 -15.59 1.99
CA ASN A 28 8.25 -16.25 1.25
C ASN A 28 8.09 -15.56 -0.10
N GLN A 29 8.65 -16.15 -1.15
CA GLN A 29 8.67 -15.54 -2.48
C GLN A 29 7.29 -15.28 -3.03
N ASP A 30 6.37 -16.22 -2.85
CA ASP A 30 5.01 -16.06 -3.36
C ASP A 30 4.29 -14.90 -2.70
N GLU A 31 4.38 -14.82 -1.39
CA GLU A 31 3.75 -13.74 -0.64
C GLU A 31 4.40 -12.39 -0.96
N TYR A 32 5.71 -12.38 -1.05
CA TYR A 32 6.45 -11.16 -1.40
C TYR A 32 6.04 -10.63 -2.77
N ARG A 33 5.91 -11.54 -3.74
CA ARG A 33 5.49 -11.16 -5.09
C ARG A 33 4.09 -10.58 -5.09
N GLU A 34 3.19 -11.20 -4.36
CA GLU A 34 1.81 -10.75 -4.26
C GLU A 34 1.73 -9.37 -3.63
N LEU A 35 2.47 -9.16 -2.56
CA LEU A 35 2.51 -7.87 -1.88
C LEU A 35 3.14 -6.78 -2.73
N THR A 36 4.14 -7.14 -3.53
CA THR A 36 4.77 -6.20 -4.46
C THR A 36 3.77 -5.72 -5.51
N LYS A 37 2.95 -6.65 -6.00
CA LYS A 37 1.89 -6.29 -6.95
C LYS A 37 0.89 -5.32 -6.33
N GLN A 38 0.46 -5.63 -5.11
CA GLN A 38 -0.48 -4.78 -4.40
C GLN A 38 0.11 -3.39 -4.14
N HIS A 39 1.38 -3.36 -3.77
CA HIS A 39 2.08 -2.11 -3.52
C HIS A 39 2.10 -1.24 -4.78
N SER A 40 2.43 -1.84 -5.92
CA SER A 40 2.45 -1.13 -7.19
C SER A 40 1.07 -0.61 -7.57
N TYR A 41 0.04 -1.42 -7.30
CA TYR A 41 -1.33 -1.04 -7.60
C TYR A 41 -1.80 0.14 -6.73
N LEU A 42 -1.43 0.12 -5.45
CA LEU A 42 -1.89 1.12 -4.50
C LEU A 42 -1.03 2.40 -4.52
N MET A 43 0.14 2.34 -5.11
CA MET A 43 1.06 3.48 -5.11
C MET A 43 0.43 4.74 -5.71
N PRO A 44 -0.13 4.70 -6.93
CA PRO A 44 -0.73 5.91 -7.51
C PRO A 44 -1.93 6.41 -6.71
N ILE A 45 -2.67 5.49 -6.10
CA ILE A 45 -3.82 5.85 -5.27
C ILE A 45 -3.34 6.57 -4.01
N SER A 46 -2.28 6.07 -3.39
CA SER A 46 -1.71 6.66 -2.20
C SER A 46 -1.13 8.05 -2.50
N GLU A 47 -0.51 8.21 -3.66
CA GLU A 47 0.02 9.50 -4.07
C GLU A 47 -1.09 10.54 -4.20
N LYS A 48 -2.22 10.14 -4.79
CA LYS A 48 -3.35 11.04 -4.93
C LYS A 48 -3.93 11.42 -3.59
N TYR A 49 -4.03 10.47 -2.67
CA TYR A 49 -4.49 10.77 -1.32
C TYR A 49 -3.56 11.77 -0.63
N HIS A 50 -2.26 11.57 -0.81
CA HIS A 50 -1.26 12.46 -0.22
C HIS A 50 -1.40 13.88 -0.77
N GLU A 51 -1.66 14.01 -2.06
CA GLU A 51 -1.89 15.32 -2.69
C GLU A 51 -3.09 16.01 -2.09
N TYR A 52 -4.19 15.28 -1.94
CA TYR A 52 -5.41 15.85 -1.38
C TYR A 52 -5.23 16.26 0.08
N SER A 53 -4.51 15.48 0.85
CA SER A 53 -4.33 15.79 2.26
C SER A 53 -3.32 16.91 2.49
N LYS A 54 -2.57 17.28 1.48
CA LYS A 54 -1.64 18.40 1.55
C LYS A 54 -2.35 19.74 1.54
N LEU A 55 -3.56 19.74 1.03
CA LEU A 55 -4.37 20.95 1.00
C LEU A 55 -5.11 21.16 2.31
#